data_79139708eea47081fa7131f9818e134d
#
_entry.id   79139708eea47081fa7131f9818e134d
#
_cell.length_a   1.000
_cell.length_b   1.000
_cell.length_c   1.000
_cell.angle_alpha   90.00
_cell.angle_beta   90.00
_cell.angle_gamma   90.00
#
_symmetry.space_group_name_H-M   'P 1'
#
loop_
_entity.id
_entity.type
_entity.pdbx_description
1 polymer ?
#
loop_
_entity_poly.entity_id
_entity_poly.type
_entity_poly.pdbx_seq_one_letter_code
_entity_poly.pdbx_strand_id
1 'polypeptide(L)'
;YVFNQFDEPGRYMYIRDNASKDFWSASWQPVGKDLSEYKSECHHGTAYTKMYADYSGIHSEALYYVPLNQTYEVWNLKVTNTSSTERDLTITGYAEFTNNSNYEQDQVNLQYSQFITRTEFEGDRIRHIVHGNLDWVKDEEEEVDDKRSTSRVFALVGAAVDSYCGDKEAFLGRYHGYGNPVGIENGTLNNKGNYNENGCGAITTV
;
A
#
# COMPACT_ATOMS: atom_id res chain seq x y z
N TYR A 1 24.91 2.53 4.84
CA TYR A 1 23.49 2.37 4.46
C TYR A 1 23.40 1.10 3.63
N VAL A 2 22.77 0.07 4.17
CA VAL A 2 22.41 -1.09 3.38
C VAL A 2 21.13 -0.71 2.66
N PHE A 3 21.24 -0.33 1.40
CA PHE A 3 20.08 -0.23 0.54
C PHE A 3 19.50 -1.63 0.41
N ASN A 4 18.30 -1.81 0.87
CA ASN A 4 17.60 -3.04 0.64
C ASN A 4 17.18 -3.08 -0.83
N GLN A 5 18.08 -3.58 -1.68
CA GLN A 5 17.83 -3.70 -3.12
C GLN A 5 16.77 -4.75 -3.45
N PHE A 6 16.34 -5.51 -2.45
CA PHE A 6 15.42 -6.63 -2.61
C PHE A 6 13.99 -6.30 -2.20
N ASP A 7 13.79 -5.29 -1.36
CA ASP A 7 12.47 -4.83 -0.93
C ASP A 7 12.21 -3.44 -1.51
N GLU A 8 11.79 -3.40 -2.74
CA GLU A 8 11.47 -2.15 -3.41
C GLU A 8 10.16 -1.59 -2.84
N PRO A 9 10.13 -0.31 -2.44
CA PRO A 9 8.88 0.35 -2.08
C PRO A 9 7.95 0.38 -3.27
N GLY A 10 6.66 0.16 -3.04
CA GLY A 10 5.74 0.07 -4.15
C GLY A 10 4.29 -0.01 -3.74
N ARG A 11 3.54 -0.67 -4.58
CA ARG A 11 2.12 -0.93 -4.46
C ARG A 11 1.89 -2.42 -4.55
N TYR A 12 1.18 -2.96 -3.57
CA TYR A 12 0.95 -4.39 -3.47
C TYR A 12 -0.50 -4.68 -3.13
N MET A 13 -1.01 -5.80 -3.62
CA MET A 13 -2.30 -6.36 -3.22
C MET A 13 -2.07 -7.76 -2.68
N TYR A 14 -2.38 -7.93 -1.40
CA TYR A 14 -2.27 -9.21 -0.71
C TYR A 14 -3.65 -9.86 -0.62
N ILE A 15 -3.67 -11.16 -0.74
CA ILE A 15 -4.83 -12.02 -0.54
C ILE A 15 -4.47 -12.99 0.58
N ARG A 16 -5.29 -13.05 1.62
CA ARG A 16 -5.10 -13.96 2.75
C ARG A 16 -6.32 -14.83 2.92
N ASP A 17 -6.10 -16.12 3.03
CA ASP A 17 -7.13 -17.08 3.43
C ASP A 17 -7.18 -17.13 4.96
N ASN A 18 -8.34 -16.77 5.53
CA ASN A 18 -8.50 -16.67 6.97
C ASN A 18 -8.53 -18.03 7.68
N ALA A 19 -8.97 -19.07 6.99
CA ALA A 19 -9.04 -20.42 7.54
C ALA A 19 -7.66 -21.07 7.66
N SER A 20 -6.86 -21.03 6.59
CA SER A 20 -5.50 -21.58 6.58
C SER A 20 -4.45 -20.64 7.14
N LYS A 21 -4.74 -19.34 7.18
CA LYS A 21 -3.82 -18.22 7.45
C LYS A 21 -2.71 -18.07 6.41
N ASP A 22 -2.81 -18.79 5.30
CA ASP A 22 -1.91 -18.62 4.18
C ASP A 22 -2.21 -17.33 3.44
N PHE A 23 -1.19 -16.68 2.88
CA PHE A 23 -1.35 -15.44 2.14
C PHE A 23 -0.39 -15.37 0.95
N TRP A 24 -0.76 -14.61 -0.06
CA TRP A 24 0.02 -14.41 -1.28
C TRP A 24 -0.24 -13.02 -1.87
N SER A 25 0.54 -12.65 -2.85
CA SER A 25 0.33 -11.41 -3.60
C SER A 25 -0.39 -11.69 -4.92
N ALA A 26 -1.27 -10.78 -5.34
CA ALA A 26 -1.96 -10.86 -6.63
C ALA A 26 -1.00 -10.78 -7.85
N SER A 27 0.23 -10.34 -7.65
CA SER A 27 1.26 -10.17 -8.68
C SER A 27 2.53 -11.00 -8.43
N TRP A 28 2.44 -12.13 -7.75
CA TRP A 28 3.52 -12.99 -7.28
C TRP A 28 4.44 -12.31 -6.26
N GLN A 29 5.15 -11.25 -6.62
CA GLN A 29 5.88 -10.40 -5.69
C GLN A 29 4.89 -9.53 -4.89
N PRO A 30 5.19 -9.21 -3.61
CA PRO A 30 6.45 -9.48 -2.90
C PRO A 30 6.51 -10.81 -2.14
N VAL A 31 5.41 -11.57 -2.03
CA VAL A 31 5.37 -12.80 -1.24
C VAL A 31 6.19 -13.93 -1.88
N GLY A 32 6.11 -14.09 -3.20
CA GLY A 32 6.96 -15.02 -3.95
C GLY A 32 6.68 -16.50 -3.65
N LYS A 33 5.41 -16.95 -3.75
CA LYS A 33 5.06 -18.35 -3.60
C LYS A 33 5.80 -19.25 -4.60
N ASP A 34 5.94 -20.53 -4.26
CA ASP A 34 6.57 -21.52 -5.15
C ASP A 34 5.86 -21.57 -6.51
N LEU A 35 6.62 -21.42 -7.59
CA LEU A 35 6.10 -21.38 -8.96
C LEU A 35 5.54 -22.75 -9.43
N SER A 36 5.78 -23.81 -8.70
CA SER A 36 5.12 -25.10 -8.96
C SER A 36 3.62 -25.06 -8.59
N GLU A 37 3.24 -24.19 -7.65
CA GLU A 37 1.88 -24.04 -7.14
C GLU A 37 1.23 -22.73 -7.57
N TYR A 38 2.03 -21.66 -7.78
CA TYR A 38 1.58 -20.35 -8.19
C TYR A 38 1.78 -20.15 -9.69
N LYS A 39 0.70 -19.91 -10.41
CA LYS A 39 0.73 -19.62 -11.85
C LYS A 39 0.35 -18.17 -12.08
N SER A 40 1.09 -17.49 -12.92
CA SER A 40 0.79 -16.09 -13.26
C SER A 40 1.06 -15.77 -14.71
N GLU A 41 0.32 -14.80 -15.22
CA GLU A 41 0.47 -14.24 -16.55
C GLU A 41 0.36 -12.72 -16.44
N CYS A 42 1.16 -11.99 -17.22
CA CYS A 42 1.18 -10.53 -17.22
C CYS A 42 1.03 -9.99 -18.64
N HIS A 43 0.10 -9.04 -18.82
CA HIS A 43 -0.12 -8.34 -20.07
C HIS A 43 0.12 -6.85 -19.88
N HIS A 44 1.04 -6.29 -20.66
CA HIS A 44 1.30 -4.86 -20.69
C HIS A 44 0.72 -4.26 -21.96
N GLY A 45 -0.19 -3.29 -21.79
CA GLY A 45 -0.65 -2.42 -22.86
C GLY A 45 0.00 -1.03 -22.76
N THR A 46 -0.32 -0.14 -23.70
CA THR A 46 0.20 1.23 -23.70
C THR A 46 -0.31 2.09 -22.53
N ALA A 47 -1.44 1.71 -21.94
CA ALA A 47 -2.09 2.48 -20.87
C ALA A 47 -2.51 1.63 -19.66
N TYR A 48 -2.14 0.35 -19.62
CA TYR A 48 -2.51 -0.55 -18.53
C TYR A 48 -1.51 -1.68 -18.35
N THR A 49 -1.51 -2.24 -17.16
CA THR A 49 -0.91 -3.52 -16.83
C THR A 49 -1.98 -4.43 -16.25
N LYS A 50 -2.11 -5.64 -16.76
CA LYS A 50 -3.04 -6.64 -16.26
C LYS A 50 -2.28 -7.90 -15.86
N MET A 51 -2.50 -8.35 -14.63
CA MET A 51 -1.89 -9.55 -14.09
C MET A 51 -2.98 -10.55 -13.73
N TYR A 52 -2.74 -11.81 -14.07
CA TYR A 52 -3.57 -12.94 -13.68
C TYR A 52 -2.76 -13.84 -12.79
N ALA A 53 -3.38 -14.40 -11.77
CA ALA A 53 -2.75 -15.40 -10.94
C ALA A 53 -3.73 -16.46 -10.45
N ASP A 54 -3.24 -17.69 -10.40
CA ASP A 54 -3.95 -18.85 -9.84
C ASP A 54 -3.10 -19.42 -8.70
N TYR A 55 -3.66 -19.44 -7.50
CA TYR A 55 -3.04 -20.04 -6.33
C TYR A 55 -4.11 -20.54 -5.35
N SER A 56 -3.89 -21.72 -4.79
CA SER A 56 -4.75 -22.29 -3.73
C SER A 56 -6.25 -22.34 -4.07
N GLY A 57 -6.61 -22.51 -5.36
CA GLY A 57 -8.01 -22.52 -5.81
C GLY A 57 -8.67 -21.14 -5.89
N ILE A 58 -7.87 -20.10 -5.86
CA ILE A 58 -8.30 -18.70 -6.07
C ILE A 58 -7.67 -18.18 -7.35
N HIS A 59 -8.50 -17.64 -8.24
CA HIS A 59 -8.07 -16.88 -9.41
C HIS A 59 -8.18 -15.39 -9.14
N SER A 60 -7.13 -14.65 -9.41
CA SER A 60 -7.10 -13.19 -9.28
C SER A 60 -6.76 -12.49 -10.60
N GLU A 61 -7.46 -11.40 -10.88
CA GLU A 61 -7.22 -10.50 -12.01
C GLU A 61 -6.94 -9.10 -11.43
N ALA A 62 -5.72 -8.62 -11.60
CA ALA A 62 -5.31 -7.30 -11.14
C ALA A 62 -5.07 -6.39 -12.35
N LEU A 63 -5.83 -5.31 -12.46
CA LEU A 63 -5.71 -4.31 -13.52
C LEU A 63 -5.25 -2.98 -12.96
N TYR A 64 -4.13 -2.48 -13.45
CA TYR A 64 -3.55 -1.18 -13.09
C TYR A 64 -3.62 -0.25 -14.28
N TYR A 65 -4.15 0.96 -14.08
CA TYR A 65 -4.18 1.98 -15.13
C TYR A 65 -4.34 3.38 -14.55
N VAL A 66 -3.91 4.37 -15.33
CA VAL A 66 -4.17 5.78 -15.08
C VAL A 66 -5.24 6.24 -16.07
N PRO A 67 -6.40 6.72 -15.63
CA PRO A 67 -7.40 7.26 -16.54
C PRO A 67 -6.89 8.49 -17.26
N LEU A 68 -7.33 8.68 -18.49
CA LEU A 68 -6.89 9.80 -19.33
C LEU A 68 -7.25 11.15 -18.67
N ASN A 69 -6.28 12.06 -18.61
CA ASN A 69 -6.41 13.38 -18.00
C ASN A 69 -6.74 13.36 -16.49
N GLN A 70 -6.39 12.29 -15.79
CA GLN A 70 -6.56 12.18 -14.35
C GLN A 70 -5.21 12.13 -13.64
N THR A 71 -5.19 12.49 -12.36
CA THR A 71 -4.01 12.51 -11.49
C THR A 71 -4.05 11.39 -10.44
N TYR A 72 -4.80 10.34 -10.71
CA TYR A 72 -4.90 9.16 -9.87
C TYR A 72 -4.73 7.88 -10.70
N GLU A 73 -4.29 6.86 -10.03
CA GLU A 73 -4.14 5.50 -10.54
C GLU A 73 -5.26 4.62 -9.97
N VAL A 74 -5.74 3.70 -10.78
CA VAL A 74 -6.74 2.70 -10.38
C VAL A 74 -6.09 1.32 -10.34
N TRP A 75 -6.30 0.63 -9.24
CA TRP A 75 -5.97 -0.78 -9.08
C TRP A 75 -7.27 -1.55 -8.89
N ASN A 76 -7.68 -2.25 -9.91
CA ASN A 76 -8.88 -3.05 -9.86
C ASN A 76 -8.49 -4.51 -9.66
N LEU A 77 -8.91 -5.09 -8.54
CA LEU A 77 -8.70 -6.49 -8.24
C LEU A 77 -10.02 -7.24 -8.29
N LYS A 78 -10.08 -8.27 -9.12
CA LYS A 78 -11.17 -9.24 -9.15
C LYS A 78 -10.64 -10.56 -8.63
N VAL A 79 -11.31 -11.11 -7.61
CA VAL A 79 -10.98 -12.39 -7.00
C VAL A 79 -12.12 -13.36 -7.27
N THR A 80 -11.79 -14.54 -7.75
CA THR A 80 -12.76 -15.59 -8.07
C THR A 80 -12.35 -16.88 -7.35
N ASN A 81 -13.26 -17.42 -6.56
CA ASN A 81 -13.10 -18.74 -5.97
C ASN A 81 -13.36 -19.81 -7.04
N THR A 82 -12.34 -20.53 -7.44
CA THR A 82 -12.42 -21.64 -8.41
C THR A 82 -12.48 -23.01 -7.74
N SER A 83 -12.41 -23.05 -6.40
CA SER A 83 -12.56 -24.28 -5.62
C SER A 83 -14.04 -24.65 -5.42
N SER A 84 -14.28 -25.85 -4.93
CA SER A 84 -15.64 -26.33 -4.60
C SER A 84 -16.11 -25.95 -3.19
N THR A 85 -15.27 -25.28 -2.41
CA THR A 85 -15.55 -24.92 -1.02
C THR A 85 -15.66 -23.42 -0.87
N GLU A 86 -16.48 -22.97 0.05
CA GLU A 86 -16.54 -21.57 0.46
C GLU A 86 -15.20 -21.13 1.06
N ARG A 87 -14.77 -19.92 0.76
CA ARG A 87 -13.50 -19.35 1.23
C ARG A 87 -13.75 -18.00 1.88
N ASP A 88 -13.13 -17.82 3.02
CA ASP A 88 -13.09 -16.57 3.76
C ASP A 88 -11.73 -15.89 3.51
N LEU A 89 -11.76 -14.75 2.81
CA LEU A 89 -10.56 -14.09 2.33
C LEU A 89 -10.50 -12.64 2.84
N THR A 90 -9.32 -12.25 3.28
CA THR A 90 -8.99 -10.84 3.52
C THR A 90 -8.15 -10.30 2.37
N ILE A 91 -8.58 -9.20 1.80
CA ILE A 91 -7.84 -8.48 0.74
C ILE A 91 -7.22 -7.23 1.36
N THR A 92 -5.91 -7.04 1.15
CA THR A 92 -5.20 -5.85 1.62
C THR A 92 -4.53 -5.15 0.46
N GLY A 93 -4.90 -3.91 0.22
CA GLY A 93 -4.13 -3.00 -0.64
C GLY A 93 -3.07 -2.28 0.18
N TYR A 94 -1.87 -2.16 -0.38
CA TYR A 94 -0.76 -1.43 0.22
C TYR A 94 -0.13 -0.48 -0.79
N ALA A 95 0.09 0.77 -0.37
CA ALA A 95 0.81 1.78 -1.13
C ALA A 95 1.87 2.45 -0.24
N GLU A 96 3.04 2.69 -0.80
CA GLU A 96 4.04 3.53 -0.17
C GLU A 96 4.00 4.92 -0.79
N PHE A 97 3.99 5.94 0.08
CA PHE A 97 3.96 7.33 -0.35
C PHE A 97 5.37 7.89 -0.44
N THR A 98 5.62 8.70 -1.46
CA THR A 98 6.79 9.56 -1.50
C THR A 98 6.52 10.86 -0.74
N ASN A 99 7.48 11.32 0.05
CA ASN A 99 7.34 12.54 0.84
C ASN A 99 7.77 13.77 0.03
N ASN A 100 8.81 13.65 -0.77
CA ASN A 100 9.30 14.71 -1.64
C ASN A 100 8.84 14.53 -3.10
N SER A 101 9.33 15.36 -3.98
CA SER A 101 9.00 15.32 -5.41
C SER A 101 9.52 14.09 -6.13
N ASN A 102 10.52 13.41 -5.56
CA ASN A 102 11.06 12.15 -6.08
C ASN A 102 11.55 11.25 -4.94
N TYR A 103 11.61 9.97 -5.24
CA TYR A 103 12.01 8.93 -4.31
C TYR A 103 13.49 9.03 -3.86
N GLU A 104 14.35 9.50 -4.72
CA GLU A 104 15.77 9.69 -4.40
C GLU A 104 15.96 10.69 -3.26
N GLN A 105 15.20 11.79 -3.25
CA GLN A 105 15.24 12.76 -2.17
C GLN A 105 14.73 12.18 -0.85
N ASP A 106 13.74 11.31 -0.90
CA ASP A 106 13.25 10.62 0.31
C ASP A 106 14.32 9.71 0.91
N GLN A 107 15.14 9.07 0.08
CA GLN A 107 16.24 8.21 0.56
C GLN A 107 17.42 9.01 1.11
N VAL A 108 17.83 10.07 0.42
CA VAL A 108 19.01 10.87 0.80
C VAL A 108 18.75 11.68 2.06
N ASN A 109 17.53 12.22 2.21
CA ASN A 109 17.13 13.09 3.29
C ASN A 109 16.05 12.47 4.20
N LEU A 110 16.17 11.20 4.48
CA LEU A 110 15.15 10.42 5.19
C LEU A 110 14.66 11.08 6.48
N GLN A 111 15.55 11.56 7.32
CA GLN A 111 15.16 12.19 8.60
C GLN A 111 14.35 13.47 8.40
N TYR A 112 14.62 14.27 7.37
CA TYR A 112 13.81 15.44 7.06
C TYR A 112 12.46 15.05 6.49
N SER A 113 12.44 14.05 5.63
CA SER A 113 11.21 13.53 5.04
C SER A 113 10.25 12.99 6.08
N GLN A 114 10.74 12.35 7.12
CA GLN A 114 9.93 11.81 8.21
C GLN A 114 9.26 12.92 9.05
N PHE A 115 9.97 13.98 9.38
CA PHE A 115 9.46 15.03 10.27
C PHE A 115 8.38 15.92 9.66
N ILE A 116 8.16 15.85 8.35
CA ILE A 116 7.20 16.72 7.65
C ILE A 116 5.93 15.98 7.23
N THR A 117 5.76 14.73 7.63
CA THR A 117 4.68 13.88 7.13
C THR A 117 3.77 13.36 8.23
N ARG A 118 2.53 13.13 7.86
CA ARG A 118 1.57 12.37 8.67
C ARG A 118 0.59 11.61 7.78
N THR A 119 0.00 10.57 8.32
CA THR A 119 -1.10 9.83 7.70
C THR A 119 -2.32 9.86 8.59
N GLU A 120 -3.47 10.09 8.00
CA GLU A 120 -4.76 10.15 8.66
C GLU A 120 -5.76 9.26 7.92
N PHE A 121 -6.65 8.61 8.66
CA PHE A 121 -7.74 7.83 8.07
C PHE A 121 -9.03 8.65 8.04
N GLU A 122 -9.65 8.72 6.88
CA GLU A 122 -10.88 9.48 6.65
C GLU A 122 -11.93 8.58 5.99
N GLY A 123 -12.57 7.73 6.78
CA GLY A 123 -13.69 6.89 6.36
C GLY A 123 -13.34 5.71 5.46
N ASP A 124 -12.99 5.95 4.21
CA ASP A 124 -12.67 4.94 3.20
C ASP A 124 -11.24 5.05 2.66
N ARG A 125 -10.45 5.99 3.21
CA ARG A 125 -9.16 6.38 2.66
C ARG A 125 -8.13 6.71 3.72
N ILE A 126 -6.87 6.51 3.37
CA ILE A 126 -5.73 7.06 4.07
C ILE A 126 -5.25 8.27 3.31
N ARG A 127 -5.18 9.40 3.98
CA ARG A 127 -4.58 10.63 3.48
C ARG A 127 -3.18 10.76 4.03
N HIS A 128 -2.20 10.84 3.15
CA HIS A 128 -0.82 11.17 3.47
C HIS A 128 -0.59 12.65 3.21
N ILE A 129 -0.20 13.38 4.24
CA ILE A 129 -0.02 14.82 4.21
C ILE A 129 1.46 15.12 4.38
N VAL A 130 2.01 15.90 3.45
CA VAL A 130 3.37 16.44 3.53
C VAL A 130 3.25 17.92 3.78
N HIS A 131 3.70 18.37 4.95
CA HIS A 131 3.74 19.79 5.28
C HIS A 131 4.86 20.44 4.49
N GLY A 132 4.49 21.44 3.67
CA GLY A 132 5.44 22.24 2.93
C GLY A 132 6.42 22.86 3.89
N ASN A 133 7.69 22.60 3.63
CA ASN A 133 8.75 22.93 4.55
C ASN A 133 9.19 24.37 4.44
N LEU A 134 9.66 24.82 5.59
CA LEU A 134 10.91 25.53 5.74
C LEU A 134 10.90 27.01 5.42
N ASP A 135 9.89 27.70 5.84
CA ASP A 135 10.19 29.06 6.30
C ASP A 135 10.55 28.98 7.80
N TRP A 136 11.79 28.62 8.07
CA TRP A 136 12.42 28.75 9.38
C TRP A 136 12.48 30.24 9.86
N VAL A 137 11.95 31.13 9.05
CA VAL A 137 11.95 32.54 9.24
C VAL A 137 10.55 33.07 8.98
N LYS A 138 9.63 32.82 9.90
CA LYS A 138 8.40 33.60 9.96
C LYS A 138 7.97 33.83 11.40
N ASP A 139 7.70 35.09 11.62
CA ASP A 139 7.17 35.66 12.83
C ASP A 139 5.99 34.84 13.38
N GLU A 140 5.94 34.74 14.69
CA GLU A 140 5.06 33.91 15.50
C GLU A 140 3.54 34.17 15.34
N GLU A 141 3.07 34.89 14.33
CA GLU A 141 1.69 35.32 14.18
C GLU A 141 0.97 34.87 12.91
N GLU A 142 1.60 34.14 12.00
CA GLU A 142 0.89 33.58 10.84
C GLU A 142 0.46 32.14 11.10
N GLU A 143 -0.86 31.87 11.11
CA GLU A 143 -1.44 30.55 10.96
C GLU A 143 -0.68 29.82 9.84
N VAL A 144 -0.22 28.61 10.14
CA VAL A 144 0.45 27.74 9.14
C VAL A 144 -0.46 27.65 7.93
N ASP A 145 -0.11 28.33 6.86
CA ASP A 145 -0.90 28.39 5.65
C ASP A 145 -0.97 26.96 5.05
N ASP A 146 -2.11 26.30 5.20
CA ASP A 146 -2.43 24.97 4.69
C ASP A 146 -2.25 24.86 3.15
N LYS A 147 -2.07 26.00 2.47
CA LYS A 147 -1.82 26.10 1.03
C LYS A 147 -0.47 25.54 0.57
N ARG A 148 0.46 25.29 1.47
CA ARG A 148 1.78 24.70 1.16
C ARG A 148 1.85 23.22 1.43
N SER A 149 0.81 22.63 1.98
CA SER A 149 0.73 21.20 2.19
C SER A 149 0.36 20.48 0.90
N THR A 150 1.03 19.38 0.61
CA THR A 150 0.61 18.45 -0.44
C THR A 150 0.02 17.21 0.19
N SER A 151 -1.01 16.66 -0.42
CA SER A 151 -1.58 15.41 0.06
C SER A 151 -1.72 14.39 -1.06
N ARG A 152 -1.55 13.14 -0.68
CA ARG A 152 -1.81 11.96 -1.49
C ARG A 152 -2.85 11.11 -0.79
N VAL A 153 -3.61 10.39 -1.55
CA VAL A 153 -4.72 9.59 -1.01
C VAL A 153 -4.61 8.17 -1.53
N PHE A 154 -4.74 7.21 -0.64
CA PHE A 154 -4.98 5.81 -0.97
C PHE A 154 -6.36 5.43 -0.45
N ALA A 155 -7.27 5.01 -1.32
CA ALA A 155 -8.67 4.76 -0.98
C ALA A 155 -9.13 3.38 -1.47
N LEU A 156 -10.01 2.76 -0.69
CA LEU A 156 -10.79 1.60 -1.09
C LEU A 156 -12.11 2.05 -1.71
N VAL A 157 -12.45 1.51 -2.87
CA VAL A 157 -13.70 1.81 -3.58
C VAL A 157 -14.46 0.52 -3.86
N GLY A 158 -15.75 0.53 -3.57
CA GLY A 158 -16.65 -0.59 -3.87
C GLY A 158 -16.76 -1.68 -2.79
N ALA A 159 -16.06 -1.52 -1.66
CA ALA A 159 -16.17 -2.39 -0.51
C ALA A 159 -16.05 -1.59 0.80
N ALA A 160 -16.43 -2.20 1.90
CA ALA A 160 -16.25 -1.60 3.22
C ALA A 160 -14.80 -1.81 3.72
N VAL A 161 -14.27 -0.80 4.39
CA VAL A 161 -12.99 -0.93 5.10
C VAL A 161 -13.21 -1.73 6.37
N ASP A 162 -12.46 -2.83 6.52
CA ASP A 162 -12.41 -3.61 7.75
C ASP A 162 -11.38 -3.04 8.72
N SER A 163 -10.16 -2.84 8.24
CA SER A 163 -9.10 -2.24 9.04
C SER A 163 -8.09 -1.48 8.17
N TYR A 164 -7.27 -0.63 8.80
CA TYR A 164 -6.28 0.17 8.11
C TYR A 164 -4.97 0.33 8.90
N CYS A 165 -3.90 0.72 8.22
CA CYS A 165 -2.64 1.12 8.84
C CYS A 165 -1.96 2.21 8.01
N GLY A 166 -1.64 3.32 8.66
CA GLY A 166 -0.91 4.44 8.08
C GLY A 166 0.59 4.44 8.40
N ASP A 167 1.06 3.47 9.18
CA ASP A 167 2.41 3.37 9.70
C ASP A 167 3.12 2.17 9.04
N LYS A 168 4.17 2.47 8.27
CA LYS A 168 4.93 1.46 7.54
C LYS A 168 5.61 0.45 8.47
N GLU A 169 6.22 0.91 9.57
CA GLU A 169 6.92 0.02 10.49
C GLU A 169 5.95 -0.89 11.24
N ALA A 170 4.79 -0.37 11.60
CA ALA A 170 3.74 -1.16 12.22
C ALA A 170 3.12 -2.17 11.24
N PHE A 171 2.99 -1.82 9.95
CA PHE A 171 2.51 -2.73 8.93
C PHE A 171 3.49 -3.86 8.65
N LEU A 172 4.75 -3.52 8.41
CA LEU A 172 5.79 -4.51 8.10
C LEU A 172 6.15 -5.35 9.32
N GLY A 173 6.37 -4.70 10.46
CA GLY A 173 6.88 -5.34 11.66
C GLY A 173 8.41 -5.41 11.70
N ARG A 174 8.94 -5.52 12.91
CA ARG A 174 10.38 -5.61 13.13
C ARG A 174 10.94 -6.93 12.59
N TYR A 175 11.97 -6.86 11.78
CA TYR A 175 12.61 -8.00 11.09
C TYR A 175 11.75 -8.69 10.03
N HIS A 176 10.67 -8.07 9.60
CA HIS A 176 9.83 -8.51 8.50
C HIS A 176 10.04 -7.59 7.28
N GLY A 177 9.64 -8.07 6.11
CA GLY A 177 9.66 -7.31 4.86
C GLY A 177 8.32 -7.35 4.15
N TYR A 178 8.28 -6.85 2.92
CA TYR A 178 7.05 -6.87 2.11
C TYR A 178 6.57 -8.28 1.76
N GLY A 179 7.45 -9.27 1.77
CA GLY A 179 7.10 -10.68 1.51
C GLY A 179 6.35 -11.35 2.67
N ASN A 180 6.48 -10.81 3.89
CA ASN A 180 5.84 -11.36 5.10
C ASN A 180 5.47 -10.28 6.12
N PRO A 181 4.66 -9.27 5.75
CA PRO A 181 4.30 -8.20 6.68
C PRO A 181 3.45 -8.72 7.84
N VAL A 182 3.76 -8.28 9.04
CA VAL A 182 3.00 -8.63 10.27
C VAL A 182 1.51 -8.28 10.14
N GLY A 183 1.19 -7.16 9.49
CA GLY A 183 -0.20 -6.78 9.24
C GLY A 183 -0.97 -7.82 8.42
N ILE A 184 -0.31 -8.49 7.48
CA ILE A 184 -0.92 -9.54 6.66
C ILE A 184 -0.98 -10.87 7.44
N GLU A 185 0.08 -11.23 8.15
CA GLU A 185 0.11 -12.44 8.99
C GLU A 185 -1.00 -12.43 10.04
N ASN A 186 -1.25 -11.29 10.67
CA ASN A 186 -2.31 -11.12 11.67
C ASN A 186 -3.73 -11.13 11.06
N GLY A 187 -3.87 -10.78 9.78
CA GLY A 187 -5.16 -10.71 9.08
C GLY A 187 -6.01 -9.49 9.45
N THR A 188 -5.50 -8.59 10.28
CA THR A 188 -6.12 -7.31 10.63
C THR A 188 -5.04 -6.27 10.89
N LEU A 189 -5.34 -5.02 10.59
CA LEU A 189 -4.43 -3.90 10.77
C LEU A 189 -4.71 -3.16 12.09
N ASN A 190 -3.77 -2.32 12.51
CA ASN A 190 -3.79 -1.70 13.85
C ASN A 190 -4.76 -0.51 14.01
N ASN A 191 -5.40 -0.07 12.92
CA ASN A 191 -6.30 1.09 12.87
C ASN A 191 -5.67 2.40 13.37
N LYS A 192 -4.41 2.62 13.01
CA LYS A 192 -3.67 3.83 13.37
C LYS A 192 -3.11 4.55 12.15
N GLY A 193 -3.14 5.87 12.20
CA GLY A 193 -2.34 6.72 11.35
C GLY A 193 -0.90 6.81 11.85
N ASN A 194 -0.15 7.72 11.25
CA ASN A 194 1.23 7.96 11.59
C ASN A 194 1.49 9.47 11.73
N TYR A 195 2.45 9.83 12.53
CA TYR A 195 2.88 11.22 12.71
C TYR A 195 4.40 11.29 12.86
N ASN A 196 5.05 12.02 11.95
CA ASN A 196 6.51 12.17 11.92
C ASN A 196 7.33 10.88 11.78
N GLU A 197 6.80 9.91 11.05
CA GLU A 197 7.45 8.63 10.76
C GLU A 197 7.16 8.20 9.31
N ASN A 198 7.61 7.04 8.90
CA ASN A 198 7.35 6.53 7.56
C ASN A 198 5.87 6.16 7.38
N GLY A 199 5.17 6.95 6.59
CA GLY A 199 3.77 6.72 6.26
C GLY A 199 3.58 5.67 5.16
N CYS A 200 2.50 4.89 5.28
CA CYS A 200 2.00 4.05 4.21
C CYS A 200 0.48 4.13 4.10
N GLY A 201 -0.06 3.61 3.03
CA GLY A 201 -1.49 3.33 2.88
C GLY A 201 -1.72 1.83 2.86
N ALA A 202 -2.21 1.26 3.95
CA ALA A 202 -2.65 -0.12 3.99
C ALA A 202 -4.12 -0.18 4.42
N ILE A 203 -4.97 -0.78 3.59
CA ILE A 203 -6.42 -0.91 3.82
C ILE A 203 -6.84 -2.34 3.53
N THR A 204 -7.61 -2.93 4.46
CA THR A 204 -8.19 -4.27 4.30
C THR A 204 -9.68 -4.23 4.07
N THR A 205 -10.17 -5.25 3.36
CA THR A 205 -11.59 -5.62 3.25
C THR A 205 -11.73 -7.14 3.34
N VAL A 206 -12.85 -7.60 3.85
CA VAL A 206 -13.20 -9.02 4.00
C VAL A 206 -14.38 -9.36 3.11
#